data_d10fd346c09c3e64d8a88fc07f990411
#
_entry.id   d10fd346c09c3e64d8a88fc07f990411
#
_cell.length_a   1.000
_cell.length_b   1.000
_cell.length_c   1.000
_cell.angle_alpha   90.00
_cell.angle_beta   90.00
_cell.angle_gamma   90.00
#
_symmetry.space_group_name_H-M   'P 1'
#
loop_
_entity.id
_entity.type
_entity.pdbx_description
1 polymer ?
#
loop_
_entity_poly.entity_id
_entity_poly.type
_entity_poly.pdbx_seq_one_letter_code
_entity_poly.pdbx_strand_id
1 'polypeptide(L)'
;MSKKTIITGVIGADVHAVGNKILAFALEEAGFQVVNLGVMVAQEEFIAAAIETNADAVVVSSLYGHGEIDCQGMRAKCDEAGLKDIPLLVGGNIVVGKQEFSEVETRFQAMGFTKAYPPGTLVETAVAELNALLGA
;
A
#
# COMPACT_ATOMS: atom_id res chain seq x y z
N MET A 1 23.28 -8.18 5.55
CA MET A 1 22.09 -7.47 6.02
C MET A 1 20.87 -7.97 5.29
N SER A 2 19.79 -8.23 6.03
CA SER A 2 18.55 -8.69 5.40
C SER A 2 17.85 -7.53 4.74
N LYS A 3 17.24 -7.81 3.59
CA LYS A 3 16.43 -6.81 2.89
C LYS A 3 15.11 -6.62 3.63
N LYS A 4 14.60 -5.39 3.60
CA LYS A 4 13.24 -5.11 4.09
C LYS A 4 12.23 -5.69 3.11
N THR A 5 11.19 -6.29 3.61
CA THR A 5 10.15 -6.95 2.80
C THR A 5 8.92 -6.07 2.68
N ILE A 6 8.47 -5.85 1.46
CA ILE A 6 7.31 -5.02 1.15
C ILE A 6 6.26 -5.89 0.45
N ILE A 7 5.04 -5.85 0.95
CA ILE A 7 3.91 -6.48 0.28
C ILE A 7 3.25 -5.45 -0.63
N THR A 8 3.03 -5.80 -1.89
CA THR A 8 2.31 -4.93 -2.83
C THR A 8 1.13 -5.68 -3.43
N GLY A 9 0.15 -4.94 -3.92
CA GLY A 9 -0.99 -5.54 -4.60
C GLY A 9 -2.05 -4.49 -4.92
N VAL A 10 -2.99 -4.88 -5.77
CA VAL A 10 -4.13 -4.05 -6.16
C VAL A 10 -5.37 -4.55 -5.42
N ILE A 11 -5.90 -3.68 -4.54
CA ILE A 11 -6.96 -4.08 -3.61
C ILE A 11 -8.34 -4.10 -4.27
N GLY A 12 -9.21 -4.96 -3.74
CA GLY A 12 -10.62 -5.02 -4.13
C GLY A 12 -10.85 -5.74 -5.43
N ALA A 13 -11.84 -5.31 -6.20
CA ALA A 13 -12.21 -5.93 -7.47
C ALA A 13 -11.42 -5.38 -8.66
N ASP A 14 -10.37 -4.64 -8.41
CA ASP A 14 -9.58 -3.92 -9.41
C ASP A 14 -8.63 -4.87 -10.15
N VAL A 15 -8.62 -4.79 -11.48
CA VAL A 15 -7.78 -5.62 -12.33
C VAL A 15 -6.67 -4.82 -13.03
N HIS A 16 -6.48 -3.57 -12.67
CA HIS A 16 -5.47 -2.71 -13.29
C HIS A 16 -4.08 -3.00 -12.73
N ALA A 17 -3.27 -3.77 -13.46
CA ALA A 17 -2.02 -4.32 -12.97
C ALA A 17 -0.77 -3.49 -13.25
N VAL A 18 -0.80 -2.62 -14.27
CA VAL A 18 0.42 -1.98 -14.79
C VAL A 18 1.12 -1.12 -13.73
N GLY A 19 0.39 -0.23 -13.08
CA GLY A 19 0.97 0.64 -12.06
C GLY A 19 1.57 -0.14 -10.90
N ASN A 20 0.91 -1.22 -10.49
CA ASN A 20 1.41 -2.07 -9.42
C ASN A 20 2.71 -2.78 -9.82
N LYS A 21 2.81 -3.23 -11.06
CA LYS A 21 4.03 -3.87 -11.56
C LYS A 21 5.19 -2.89 -11.62
N ILE A 22 4.94 -1.66 -12.05
CA ILE A 22 5.97 -0.60 -12.09
C ILE A 22 6.45 -0.30 -10.67
N LEU A 23 5.55 -0.19 -9.73
CA LEU A 23 5.90 0.04 -8.33
C LEU A 23 6.75 -1.11 -7.78
N ALA A 24 6.31 -2.35 -7.99
CA ALA A 24 7.04 -3.52 -7.50
C ALA A 24 8.46 -3.56 -8.08
N PHE A 25 8.60 -3.29 -9.36
CA PHE A 25 9.90 -3.27 -10.02
C PHE A 25 10.80 -2.18 -9.41
N ALA A 26 10.26 -0.98 -9.21
CA ALA A 26 11.02 0.12 -8.64
C ALA A 26 11.50 -0.18 -7.22
N LEU A 27 10.66 -0.83 -6.43
CA LEU A 27 11.03 -1.23 -5.06
C LEU A 27 12.13 -2.29 -5.07
N GLU A 28 12.06 -3.26 -5.99
CA GLU A 28 13.11 -4.26 -6.13
C GLU A 28 14.44 -3.62 -6.54
N GLU A 29 14.40 -2.67 -7.48
CA GLU A 29 15.59 -1.93 -7.91
C GLU A 29 16.20 -1.13 -6.75
N ALA A 30 15.37 -0.68 -5.82
CA ALA A 30 15.82 0.08 -4.65
C ALA A 30 16.40 -0.82 -3.54
N GLY A 31 16.36 -2.13 -3.71
CA GLY A 31 16.94 -3.07 -2.75
C GLY A 31 15.95 -3.73 -1.80
N PHE A 32 14.66 -3.52 -1.98
CA PHE A 32 13.65 -4.19 -1.17
C PHE A 32 13.35 -5.59 -1.70
N GLN A 33 12.95 -6.48 -0.82
CA GLN A 33 12.36 -7.75 -1.21
C GLN A 33 10.86 -7.52 -1.37
N VAL A 34 10.32 -7.76 -2.56
CA VAL A 34 8.92 -7.45 -2.86
C VAL A 34 8.12 -8.72 -3.03
N VAL A 35 6.99 -8.80 -2.34
CA VAL A 35 6.00 -9.85 -2.53
C VAL A 35 4.78 -9.19 -3.18
N ASN A 36 4.65 -9.36 -4.48
CA ASN A 36 3.58 -8.76 -5.27
C ASN A 36 2.41 -9.75 -5.38
N LEU A 37 1.28 -9.39 -4.77
CA LEU A 37 0.11 -10.25 -4.73
C LEU A 37 -0.74 -10.17 -6.01
N GLY A 38 -0.43 -9.21 -6.89
CA GLY A 38 -1.17 -9.06 -8.14
C GLY A 38 -2.39 -8.18 -8.00
N VAL A 39 -3.49 -8.58 -8.66
CA VAL A 39 -4.72 -7.80 -8.70
C VAL A 39 -5.85 -8.52 -7.96
N MET A 40 -6.93 -7.79 -7.70
CA MET A 40 -8.12 -8.32 -7.02
C MET A 40 -7.81 -8.91 -5.65
N VAL A 41 -6.95 -8.21 -4.90
CA VAL A 41 -6.46 -8.70 -3.61
C VAL A 41 -7.38 -8.23 -2.48
N ALA A 42 -7.79 -9.15 -1.62
CA ALA A 42 -8.59 -8.81 -0.43
C ALA A 42 -7.69 -8.35 0.71
N GLN A 43 -8.23 -7.57 1.64
CA GLN A 43 -7.48 -7.11 2.81
C GLN A 43 -6.81 -8.28 3.55
N GLU A 44 -7.53 -9.38 3.71
CA GLU A 44 -7.06 -10.56 4.41
C GLU A 44 -5.84 -11.18 3.73
N GLU A 45 -5.77 -11.10 2.40
CA GLU A 45 -4.64 -11.62 1.65
C GLU A 45 -3.37 -10.78 1.89
N PHE A 46 -3.52 -9.44 1.96
CA PHE A 46 -2.40 -8.57 2.32
C PHE A 46 -1.87 -8.92 3.71
N ILE A 47 -2.76 -9.12 4.65
CA ILE A 47 -2.41 -9.39 6.04
C ILE A 47 -1.74 -10.77 6.16
N ALA A 48 -2.31 -11.79 5.52
CA ALA A 48 -1.73 -13.14 5.54
C ALA A 48 -0.32 -13.14 4.94
N ALA A 49 -0.11 -12.46 3.83
CA ALA A 49 1.20 -12.36 3.21
C ALA A 49 2.19 -11.64 4.11
N ALA A 50 1.76 -10.57 4.78
CA ALA A 50 2.62 -9.83 5.70
C ALA A 50 3.06 -10.69 6.88
N ILE A 51 2.15 -11.52 7.42
CA ILE A 51 2.48 -12.44 8.50
C ILE A 51 3.46 -13.50 8.02
N GLU A 52 3.17 -14.14 6.89
CA GLU A 52 3.99 -15.25 6.37
C GLU A 52 5.42 -14.81 6.05
N THR A 53 5.59 -13.58 5.56
CA THR A 53 6.90 -13.10 5.13
C THR A 53 7.58 -12.23 6.18
N ASN A 54 6.91 -11.98 7.29
CA ASN A 54 7.39 -11.04 8.31
C ASN A 54 7.68 -9.67 7.67
N ALA A 55 6.71 -9.15 6.92
CA ALA A 55 6.89 -7.94 6.12
C ALA A 55 7.07 -6.70 6.97
N ASP A 56 7.79 -5.74 6.40
CA ASP A 56 8.10 -4.47 7.06
C ASP A 56 7.11 -3.36 6.69
N ALA A 57 6.42 -3.49 5.55
CA ALA A 57 5.41 -2.53 5.12
C ALA A 57 4.47 -3.16 4.08
N VAL A 58 3.30 -2.54 3.92
CA VAL A 58 2.31 -2.94 2.92
C VAL A 58 1.99 -1.73 2.07
N VAL A 59 2.10 -1.86 0.76
CA VAL A 59 1.78 -0.79 -0.20
C VAL A 59 0.61 -1.24 -1.06
N VAL A 60 -0.50 -0.56 -0.90
CA VAL A 60 -1.76 -0.90 -1.56
C VAL A 60 -1.95 0.01 -2.78
N SER A 61 -2.29 -0.57 -3.92
CA SER A 61 -2.69 0.20 -5.09
C SER A 61 -4.21 0.11 -5.26
N SER A 62 -4.84 1.23 -5.55
CA SER A 62 -6.27 1.27 -5.85
C SER A 62 -6.46 2.18 -7.05
N LEU A 63 -6.90 1.62 -8.18
CA LEU A 63 -6.82 2.30 -9.47
C LEU A 63 -8.18 2.63 -10.08
N TYR A 64 -9.28 2.28 -9.42
CA TYR A 64 -10.63 2.46 -9.99
C TYR A 64 -11.55 3.34 -9.12
N GLY A 65 -10.97 4.11 -8.18
CA GLY A 65 -11.73 5.11 -7.42
C GLY A 65 -12.44 4.60 -6.16
N HIS A 66 -12.30 3.34 -5.80
CA HIS A 66 -12.96 2.75 -4.62
C HIS A 66 -12.02 2.51 -3.45
N GLY A 67 -10.85 3.15 -3.45
CA GLY A 67 -9.83 2.91 -2.43
C GLY A 67 -10.31 3.14 -1.01
N GLU A 68 -11.09 4.20 -0.78
CA GLU A 68 -11.58 4.51 0.56
C GLU A 68 -12.46 3.38 1.11
N ILE A 69 -13.35 2.84 0.28
CA ILE A 69 -14.23 1.73 0.68
C ILE A 69 -13.41 0.45 0.89
N ASP A 70 -12.53 0.14 -0.06
CA ASP A 70 -11.76 -1.11 -0.03
C ASP A 70 -10.77 -1.15 1.13
N CYS A 71 -10.30 0.00 1.58
CA CYS A 71 -9.30 0.08 2.64
C CYS A 71 -9.88 0.24 4.04
N GLN A 72 -11.19 0.42 4.17
CA GLN A 72 -11.81 0.59 5.48
C GLN A 72 -11.62 -0.64 6.37
N GLY A 73 -11.22 -0.40 7.61
CA GLY A 73 -11.04 -1.45 8.60
C GLY A 73 -9.74 -2.23 8.50
N MET A 74 -8.89 -1.92 7.52
CA MET A 74 -7.66 -2.67 7.32
C MET A 74 -6.70 -2.55 8.50
N ARG A 75 -6.58 -1.35 9.09
CA ARG A 75 -5.69 -1.16 10.26
C ARG A 75 -6.15 -2.02 11.44
N ALA A 76 -7.46 -2.07 11.71
CA ALA A 76 -7.99 -2.89 12.79
C ALA A 76 -7.67 -4.36 12.57
N LYS A 77 -7.78 -4.84 11.33
CA LYS A 77 -7.42 -6.23 10.99
C LYS A 77 -5.94 -6.51 11.17
N CYS A 78 -5.10 -5.53 10.82
CA CYS A 78 -3.66 -5.65 11.06
C CYS A 78 -3.37 -5.75 12.56
N ASP A 79 -3.99 -4.91 13.37
CA ASP A 79 -3.78 -4.91 14.81
C ASP A 79 -4.21 -6.26 15.41
N GLU A 80 -5.34 -6.79 14.99
CA GLU A 80 -5.84 -8.09 15.45
C GLU A 80 -4.89 -9.24 15.08
N ALA A 81 -4.20 -9.09 13.95
CA ALA A 81 -3.28 -10.10 13.45
C ALA A 81 -1.87 -9.98 14.03
N GLY A 82 -1.64 -9.02 14.91
CA GLY A 82 -0.32 -8.79 15.50
C GLY A 82 0.59 -7.91 14.66
N LEU A 83 0.07 -7.24 13.65
CA LEU A 83 0.82 -6.33 12.78
C LEU A 83 0.60 -4.87 13.19
N LYS A 84 0.58 -4.64 14.49
CA LYS A 84 0.41 -3.31 15.04
C LYS A 84 1.56 -2.42 14.56
N ASP A 85 1.23 -1.22 14.12
CA ASP A 85 2.18 -0.20 13.67
C ASP A 85 2.88 -0.50 12.33
N ILE A 86 2.49 -1.57 11.61
CA ILE A 86 3.07 -1.79 10.29
C ILE A 86 2.70 -0.62 9.36
N PRO A 87 3.65 -0.02 8.63
CA PRO A 87 3.32 1.02 7.68
C PRO A 87 2.37 0.53 6.60
N LEU A 88 1.27 1.26 6.40
CA LEU A 88 0.29 1.01 5.34
C LEU A 88 0.27 2.22 4.43
N LEU A 89 0.64 2.03 3.18
CA LEU A 89 0.64 3.08 2.17
C LEU A 89 -0.39 2.74 1.10
N VAL A 90 -1.03 3.76 0.55
CA VAL A 90 -2.03 3.57 -0.51
C VAL A 90 -1.85 4.65 -1.57
N GLY A 91 -1.95 4.27 -2.82
CA GLY A 91 -1.82 5.20 -3.93
C GLY A 91 -2.60 4.76 -5.16
N GLY A 92 -2.57 5.58 -6.18
CA GLY A 92 -3.31 5.39 -7.41
C GLY A 92 -4.54 6.28 -7.46
N ASN A 93 -5.54 5.88 -8.24
CA ASN A 93 -6.78 6.64 -8.37
C ASN A 93 -7.76 6.19 -7.28
N ILE A 94 -7.52 6.65 -6.04
CA ILE A 94 -8.12 6.09 -4.82
C ILE A 94 -9.51 6.62 -4.47
N VAL A 95 -9.96 7.70 -5.15
CA VAL A 95 -11.30 8.26 -4.90
C VAL A 95 -11.99 8.60 -6.23
N VAL A 96 -13.31 8.68 -6.18
CA VAL A 96 -14.14 9.04 -7.34
C VAL A 96 -14.31 10.57 -7.39
N GLY A 97 -14.19 11.15 -8.57
CA GLY A 97 -14.46 12.55 -8.81
C GLY A 97 -13.35 13.48 -8.34
N LYS A 98 -13.64 14.78 -8.40
CA LYS A 98 -12.70 15.81 -7.97
C LYS A 98 -12.83 16.06 -6.48
N GLN A 99 -11.75 15.80 -5.75
CA GLN A 99 -11.71 16.05 -4.31
C GLN A 99 -10.35 16.67 -3.99
N GLU A 100 -10.32 17.54 -2.96
CA GLU A 100 -9.08 18.08 -2.46
C GLU A 100 -8.25 16.95 -1.86
N PHE A 101 -7.05 16.73 -2.37
CA PHE A 101 -6.27 15.57 -1.94
C PHE A 101 -5.89 15.63 -0.46
N SER A 102 -5.70 16.82 0.09
CA SER A 102 -5.41 16.98 1.52
C SER A 102 -6.53 16.41 2.40
N GLU A 103 -7.78 16.54 1.98
CA GLU A 103 -8.91 15.95 2.69
C GLU A 103 -8.94 14.43 2.55
N VAL A 104 -8.63 13.93 1.33
CA VAL A 104 -8.53 12.50 1.07
C VAL A 104 -7.44 11.88 1.94
N GLU A 105 -6.27 12.48 1.97
CA GLU A 105 -5.15 12.00 2.78
C GLU A 105 -5.53 11.96 4.27
N THR A 106 -6.19 13.01 4.76
CA THR A 106 -6.65 13.06 6.16
C THR A 106 -7.61 11.92 6.47
N ARG A 107 -8.53 11.61 5.55
CA ARG A 107 -9.46 10.49 5.74
C ARG A 107 -8.74 9.15 5.81
N PHE A 108 -7.77 8.91 4.91
CA PHE A 108 -7.00 7.68 4.94
C PHE A 108 -6.15 7.57 6.20
N GLN A 109 -5.56 8.66 6.65
CA GLN A 109 -4.80 8.66 7.89
C GLN A 109 -5.70 8.38 9.10
N ALA A 110 -6.93 8.92 9.09
CA ALA A 110 -7.92 8.61 10.14
C ALA A 110 -8.33 7.14 10.13
N MET A 111 -8.25 6.48 8.98
CA MET A 111 -8.50 5.05 8.83
C MET A 111 -7.31 4.20 9.28
N GLY A 112 -6.18 4.82 9.62
CA GLY A 112 -4.99 4.12 10.08
C GLY A 112 -3.91 3.91 9.02
N PHE A 113 -4.04 4.49 7.84
CA PHE A 113 -2.99 4.44 6.82
C PHE A 113 -1.90 5.45 7.15
N THR A 114 -0.66 5.04 6.95
CA THR A 114 0.49 5.89 7.23
C THR A 114 0.59 7.03 6.23
N LYS A 115 0.32 6.74 4.96
CA LYS A 115 0.42 7.70 3.88
C LYS A 115 -0.52 7.33 2.74
N ALA A 116 -1.10 8.34 2.08
CA ALA A 116 -1.88 8.18 0.86
C ALA A 116 -1.28 9.09 -0.21
N TYR A 117 -1.27 8.65 -1.46
CA TYR A 117 -0.65 9.38 -2.58
C TYR A 117 -1.69 9.73 -3.64
N PRO A 118 -1.62 10.96 -4.21
CA PRO A 118 -2.53 11.33 -5.29
C PRO A 118 -2.19 10.60 -6.59
N PRO A 119 -3.14 10.56 -7.55
CA PRO A 119 -2.85 10.06 -8.89
C PRO A 119 -1.67 10.81 -9.48
N GLY A 120 -0.81 10.11 -10.22
CA GLY A 120 0.36 10.71 -10.86
C GLY A 120 1.57 10.86 -9.97
N THR A 121 1.50 10.40 -8.73
CA THR A 121 2.68 10.38 -7.84
C THR A 121 3.75 9.46 -8.44
N LEU A 122 4.98 9.93 -8.46
CA LEU A 122 6.09 9.14 -9.00
C LEU A 122 6.43 8.00 -8.05
N VAL A 123 6.81 6.85 -8.63
CA VAL A 123 7.20 5.68 -7.81
C VAL A 123 8.40 5.99 -6.92
N GLU A 124 9.29 6.87 -7.36
CA GLU A 124 10.45 7.31 -6.58
C GLU A 124 10.05 7.96 -5.25
N THR A 125 8.88 8.62 -5.23
CA THR A 125 8.36 9.22 -4.00
C THR A 125 8.02 8.14 -2.98
N ALA A 126 7.36 7.07 -3.41
CA ALA A 126 7.02 5.96 -2.53
C ALA A 126 8.28 5.26 -2.03
N VAL A 127 9.27 5.07 -2.91
CA VAL A 127 10.55 4.46 -2.53
C VAL A 127 11.24 5.30 -1.46
N ALA A 128 11.29 6.62 -1.63
CA ALA A 128 11.93 7.51 -0.67
C ALA A 128 11.21 7.48 0.69
N GLU A 129 9.88 7.45 0.68
CA GLU A 129 9.09 7.36 1.91
C GLU A 129 9.38 6.06 2.65
N LEU A 130 9.43 4.95 1.94
CA LEU A 130 9.71 3.65 2.56
C LEU A 130 11.12 3.61 3.12
N ASN A 131 12.10 4.16 2.41
CA ASN A 131 13.46 4.27 2.94
C ASN A 131 13.47 5.05 4.25
N ALA A 132 12.75 6.15 4.31
CA ALA A 132 12.68 6.97 5.52
C ALA A 132 11.97 6.23 6.66
N LEU A 133 10.85 5.58 6.36
CA LEU A 133 10.04 4.89 7.37
C LEU A 133 10.76 3.66 7.93
N LEU A 134 11.51 2.95 7.10
CA LEU A 134 12.12 1.67 7.48
C LEU A 134 13.61 1.78 7.80
N GLY A 135 14.17 2.95 7.66
CA GLY A 135 15.59 3.15 7.92
C GLY A 135 16.50 2.43 6.93
N ALA A 136 15.99 2.24 5.72
CA ALA A 136 16.73 1.50 4.69
C ALA A 136 17.57 2.42 3.81
#